data_82cc7ffc2a7f96a4941e531dd925c2d8
#
_entry.id   82cc7ffc2a7f96a4941e531dd925c2d8
#
_cell.length_a   1.000
_cell.length_b   1.000
_cell.length_c   1.000
_cell.angle_alpha   90.00
_cell.angle_beta   90.00
_cell.angle_gamma   90.00
#
_symmetry.space_group_name_H-M   'P 1'
#
loop_
_entity.id
_entity.type
_entity.pdbx_description
1 polymer ?
#
loop_
_entity_poly.entity_id
_entity_poly.type
_entity_poly.pdbx_seq_one_letter_code
_entity_poly.pdbx_strand_id
1 'polypeptide(L)'
;SDTTNTINPRFKLINNSGSPVKLSDVKIRYYYTIDGEKGQQFWCDWSSAGNSNVTGKFVKLSSPKNNADYYLEIGFTEGAGSIEPGMSVEVQARFSKDDWSNYSQANDYSFSASANDYGNSNHIALYISGRLVSGNEP
;
A
#
# COMPACT_ATOMS: atom_id res chain seq x y z
N SER A 1 -15.42 -5.49 -9.39
CA SER A 1 -15.20 -5.06 -10.77
C SER A 1 -13.73 -4.76 -11.03
N ASP A 2 -13.24 -5.12 -12.20
CA ASP A 2 -11.87 -4.82 -12.61
C ASP A 2 -11.66 -3.35 -12.90
N THR A 3 -12.72 -2.63 -13.27
CA THR A 3 -12.66 -1.20 -13.58
C THR A 3 -13.26 -0.42 -12.42
N THR A 4 -12.52 0.57 -11.92
CA THR A 4 -12.95 1.35 -10.76
C THR A 4 -12.35 2.76 -10.80
N ASN A 5 -13.05 3.73 -10.25
CA ASN A 5 -12.50 5.05 -10.03
C ASN A 5 -11.77 5.19 -8.67
N THR A 6 -11.82 4.16 -7.83
CA THR A 6 -11.20 4.18 -6.51
C THR A 6 -10.58 2.83 -6.22
N ILE A 7 -9.28 2.82 -5.90
CA ILE A 7 -8.57 1.62 -5.47
C ILE A 7 -8.48 1.64 -3.95
N ASN A 8 -8.75 0.51 -3.30
CA ASN A 8 -8.87 0.40 -1.84
C ASN A 8 -7.87 -0.61 -1.27
N PRO A 9 -6.59 -0.23 -1.12
CA PRO A 9 -5.62 -1.14 -0.51
C PRO A 9 -5.92 -1.35 0.98
N ARG A 10 -5.79 -2.60 1.43
CA ARG A 10 -5.98 -2.96 2.83
C ARG A 10 -4.81 -3.82 3.29
N PHE A 11 -4.26 -3.51 4.46
CA PHE A 11 -3.10 -4.19 4.98
C PHE A 11 -3.27 -4.53 6.45
N LYS A 12 -2.72 -5.67 6.83
CA LYS A 12 -2.52 -6.03 8.22
C LYS A 12 -1.08 -6.51 8.36
N LEU A 13 -0.29 -5.76 9.14
CA LEU A 13 1.10 -6.09 9.41
C LEU A 13 1.20 -6.72 10.78
N ILE A 14 1.80 -7.91 10.85
CA ILE A 14 1.98 -8.63 12.11
C ILE A 14 3.47 -8.67 12.41
N ASN A 15 3.86 -8.25 13.61
CA ASN A 15 5.25 -8.34 14.03
C ASN A 15 5.52 -9.72 14.61
N ASN A 16 6.12 -10.61 13.81
CA ASN A 16 6.49 -11.96 14.22
C ASN A 16 7.90 -12.05 14.77
N SER A 17 8.59 -10.89 14.93
CA SER A 17 9.94 -10.86 15.48
C SER A 17 9.90 -10.77 17.00
N GLY A 18 11.05 -10.91 17.64
CA GLY A 18 11.19 -10.79 19.08
C GLY A 18 11.44 -9.36 19.57
N SER A 19 11.38 -8.37 18.68
CA SER A 19 11.67 -6.97 19.01
C SER A 19 10.61 -6.04 18.47
N PRO A 20 10.37 -4.86 19.08
CA PRO A 20 9.44 -3.88 18.53
C PRO A 20 9.91 -3.39 17.15
N VAL A 21 8.94 -3.12 16.27
CA VAL A 21 9.18 -2.52 14.95
C VAL A 21 8.61 -1.12 14.95
N LYS A 22 9.46 -0.12 14.72
CA LYS A 22 9.06 1.27 14.67
C LYS A 22 8.30 1.53 13.36
N LEU A 23 7.05 1.98 13.45
CA LEU A 23 6.21 2.15 12.27
C LEU A 23 6.75 3.19 11.29
N SER A 24 7.42 4.24 11.77
CA SER A 24 8.02 5.23 10.87
C SER A 24 9.14 4.65 9.99
N ASP A 25 9.65 3.46 10.30
CA ASP A 25 10.63 2.74 9.47
C ASP A 25 9.97 1.84 8.43
N VAL A 26 8.64 1.71 8.45
CA VAL A 26 7.90 0.77 7.60
C VAL A 26 7.36 1.49 6.38
N LYS A 27 7.52 0.87 5.20
CA LYS A 27 6.91 1.31 3.95
C LYS A 27 6.24 0.13 3.28
N ILE A 28 5.07 0.37 2.70
CA ILE A 28 4.31 -0.65 1.97
C ILE A 28 4.07 -0.10 0.57
N ARG A 29 4.40 -0.88 -0.47
CA ARG A 29 4.20 -0.46 -1.85
C ARG A 29 3.12 -1.29 -2.51
N TYR A 30 2.14 -0.60 -3.08
CA TYR A 30 1.10 -1.16 -3.92
C TYR A 30 1.38 -0.74 -5.36
N TYR A 31 1.69 -1.71 -6.23
CA TYR A 31 2.06 -1.46 -7.63
C TYR A 31 0.85 -1.61 -8.55
N TYR A 32 0.70 -0.67 -9.47
CA TYR A 32 -0.46 -0.63 -10.38
C TYR A 32 -0.09 0.12 -11.65
N THR A 33 -1.02 0.09 -12.63
CA THR A 33 -0.93 0.94 -13.82
C THR A 33 -1.90 2.10 -13.64
N ILE A 34 -1.45 3.31 -13.97
CA ILE A 34 -2.29 4.50 -13.77
C ILE A 34 -3.42 4.60 -14.80
N ASP A 35 -3.24 4.02 -15.98
CA ASP A 35 -4.27 3.99 -17.03
C ASP A 35 -4.73 5.38 -17.44
N GLY A 36 -3.77 6.28 -17.66
CA GLY A 36 -4.01 7.68 -18.01
C GLY A 36 -3.42 8.62 -16.95
N GLU A 37 -2.41 9.40 -17.35
CA GLU A 37 -1.68 10.30 -16.45
C GLU A 37 -2.58 11.39 -15.92
N LYS A 38 -2.77 11.40 -14.61
CA LYS A 38 -3.52 12.40 -13.86
C LYS A 38 -2.90 12.55 -12.49
N GLY A 39 -3.11 13.68 -11.84
CA GLY A 39 -2.84 13.79 -10.41
C GLY A 39 -3.71 12.82 -9.63
N GLN A 40 -3.22 12.39 -8.47
CA GLN A 40 -3.90 11.39 -7.65
C GLN A 40 -3.97 11.86 -6.21
N GLN A 41 -4.96 11.35 -5.48
CA GLN A 41 -5.20 11.67 -4.07
C GLN A 41 -5.30 10.39 -3.26
N PHE A 42 -4.79 10.46 -2.04
CA PHE A 42 -4.75 9.37 -1.08
C PHE A 42 -5.56 9.72 0.17
N TRP A 43 -6.29 8.74 0.68
CA TRP A 43 -6.97 8.84 1.98
C TRP A 43 -6.73 7.58 2.79
N CYS A 44 -6.51 7.75 4.09
CA CYS A 44 -6.60 6.64 5.02
C CYS A 44 -8.00 6.66 5.64
N ASP A 45 -8.82 5.67 5.31
CA ASP A 45 -10.17 5.60 5.83
C ASP A 45 -10.17 5.15 7.29
N TRP A 46 -9.24 4.24 7.64
CA TRP A 46 -9.08 3.78 9.01
C TRP A 46 -7.73 3.10 9.21
N SER A 47 -7.15 3.31 10.38
CA SER A 47 -5.96 2.58 10.82
C SER A 47 -5.93 2.49 12.34
N SER A 48 -5.50 1.33 12.84
CA SER A 48 -5.28 1.13 14.26
C SER A 48 -4.13 1.99 14.79
N ALA A 49 -3.25 2.50 13.90
CA ALA A 49 -2.19 3.43 14.28
C ALA A 49 -2.67 4.88 14.38
N GLY A 50 -3.92 5.14 14.05
CA GLY A 50 -4.49 6.49 13.92
C GLY A 50 -4.44 6.96 12.47
N ASN A 51 -5.57 7.41 11.95
CA ASN A 51 -5.68 7.76 10.52
C ASN A 51 -4.70 8.85 10.10
N SER A 52 -4.48 9.85 10.96
CA SER A 52 -3.56 10.95 10.67
C SER A 52 -2.09 10.55 10.71
N ASN A 53 -1.78 9.35 11.20
CA ASN A 53 -0.41 8.83 11.25
C ASN A 53 -0.05 7.99 10.03
N VAL A 54 -0.96 7.83 9.07
CA VAL A 54 -0.73 7.08 7.83
C VAL A 54 -0.54 8.05 6.69
N THR A 55 0.52 7.85 5.91
CA THR A 55 0.87 8.71 4.77
C THR A 55 0.81 7.92 3.47
N GLY A 56 0.55 8.62 2.37
CA GLY A 56 0.56 8.04 1.03
C GLY A 56 1.35 8.91 0.07
N LYS A 57 2.14 8.27 -0.78
CA LYS A 57 2.96 8.95 -1.78
C LYS A 57 2.88 8.18 -3.08
N PHE A 58 2.62 8.87 -4.18
CA PHE A 58 2.56 8.28 -5.52
C PHE A 58 3.91 8.43 -6.20
N VAL A 59 4.43 7.32 -6.72
CA VAL A 59 5.74 7.31 -7.39
C VAL A 59 5.61 6.67 -8.76
N LYS A 60 6.04 7.37 -9.79
CA LYS A 60 6.11 6.84 -11.15
C LYS A 60 7.39 6.03 -11.31
N LEU A 61 7.28 4.83 -11.86
CA LEU A 61 8.46 4.02 -12.14
C LEU A 61 9.26 4.64 -13.27
N SER A 62 10.59 4.63 -13.15
CA SER A 62 11.47 5.13 -14.21
C SER A 62 11.38 4.28 -15.48
N SER A 63 11.09 3.00 -15.33
CA SER A 63 10.81 2.07 -16.44
C SER A 63 9.60 1.25 -16.05
N PRO A 64 8.55 1.22 -16.89
CA PRO A 64 7.39 0.38 -16.62
C PRO A 64 7.82 -1.09 -16.52
N LYS A 65 7.19 -1.77 -15.57
CA LYS A 65 7.35 -3.21 -15.36
C LYS A 65 6.06 -3.92 -15.75
N ASN A 66 6.09 -5.24 -15.74
CA ASN A 66 4.89 -6.02 -16.03
C ASN A 66 3.77 -5.65 -15.04
N ASN A 67 2.68 -5.12 -15.56
CA ASN A 67 1.50 -4.71 -14.78
C ASN A 67 1.78 -3.62 -13.74
N ALA A 68 2.79 -2.77 -13.98
CA ALA A 68 3.04 -1.64 -13.09
C ALA A 68 3.81 -0.52 -13.79
N ASP A 69 3.32 0.71 -13.67
CA ASP A 69 4.04 1.94 -14.03
C ASP A 69 4.06 2.95 -12.90
N TYR A 70 3.31 2.67 -11.83
CA TYR A 70 3.28 3.48 -10.61
C TYR A 70 3.25 2.58 -9.39
N TYR A 71 3.63 3.14 -8.24
CA TYR A 71 3.26 2.55 -6.96
C TYR A 71 2.79 3.63 -6.00
N LEU A 72 1.87 3.22 -5.12
CA LEU A 72 1.52 3.98 -3.93
C LEU A 72 2.40 3.48 -2.80
N GLU A 73 3.12 4.37 -2.16
CA GLU A 73 3.91 4.04 -0.98
C GLU A 73 3.18 4.53 0.26
N ILE A 74 2.77 3.60 1.09
CA ILE A 74 2.13 3.88 2.36
C ILE A 74 3.20 3.85 3.44
N GLY A 75 3.22 4.90 4.24
CA GLY A 75 4.14 5.03 5.36
C GLY A 75 3.44 5.52 6.59
N PHE A 76 4.22 5.76 7.65
CA PHE A 76 3.70 6.18 8.94
C PHE A 76 4.55 7.34 9.49
N THR A 77 3.88 8.23 10.22
CA THR A 77 4.57 9.32 10.92
C THR A 77 5.24 8.80 12.20
N GLU A 78 6.10 9.62 12.80
CA GLU A 78 6.71 9.29 14.10
C GLU A 78 5.65 9.04 15.18
N GLY A 79 4.51 9.72 15.12
CA GLY A 79 3.43 9.56 16.08
C GLY A 79 2.72 8.22 16.03
N ALA A 80 2.98 7.40 15.00
CA ALA A 80 2.36 6.08 14.88
C ALA A 80 2.87 5.07 15.92
N GLY A 81 4.07 5.30 16.47
CA GLY A 81 4.64 4.40 17.47
C GLY A 81 5.25 3.15 16.88
N SER A 82 5.15 2.05 17.60
CA SER A 82 5.77 0.77 17.23
C SER A 82 4.76 -0.37 17.28
N ILE A 83 5.06 -1.44 16.53
CA ILE A 83 4.34 -2.71 16.66
C ILE A 83 5.16 -3.60 17.59
N GLU A 84 4.60 -3.95 18.76
CA GLU A 84 5.25 -4.85 19.69
C GLU A 84 5.24 -6.29 19.17
N PRO A 85 6.16 -7.15 19.66
CA PRO A 85 6.15 -8.55 19.24
C PRO A 85 4.79 -9.22 19.43
N GLY A 86 4.32 -9.92 18.41
CA GLY A 86 3.02 -10.59 18.41
C GLY A 86 1.82 -9.68 18.14
N MET A 87 2.05 -8.39 18.03
CA MET A 87 0.97 -7.42 17.77
C MET A 87 0.88 -7.11 16.28
N SER A 88 -0.16 -6.38 15.90
CA SER A 88 -0.40 -6.03 14.50
C SER A 88 -0.88 -4.59 14.37
N VAL A 89 -0.76 -4.07 13.13
CA VAL A 89 -1.37 -2.81 12.73
C VAL A 89 -2.19 -3.05 11.46
N GLU A 90 -3.34 -2.42 11.37
CA GLU A 90 -4.20 -2.48 10.20
C GLU A 90 -4.30 -1.11 9.53
N VAL A 91 -4.37 -1.12 8.20
CA VAL A 91 -4.59 0.08 7.40
C VAL A 91 -5.65 -0.21 6.35
N GLN A 92 -6.67 0.64 6.29
CA GLN A 92 -7.66 0.64 5.22
C GLN A 92 -7.55 1.99 4.52
N ALA A 93 -7.08 1.95 3.28
CA ALA A 93 -6.80 3.16 2.52
C ALA A 93 -7.59 3.16 1.21
N ARG A 94 -7.58 4.29 0.52
CA ARG A 94 -8.11 4.42 -0.83
C ARG A 94 -7.36 5.50 -1.56
N PHE A 95 -7.35 5.39 -2.88
CA PHE A 95 -6.83 6.46 -3.73
C PHE A 95 -7.61 6.55 -5.02
N SER A 96 -7.59 7.73 -5.61
CA SER A 96 -8.27 8.03 -6.86
C SER A 96 -7.48 9.06 -7.65
N LYS A 97 -7.84 9.20 -8.93
CA LYS A 97 -7.37 10.34 -9.74
C LYS A 97 -8.15 11.59 -9.36
N ASP A 98 -7.54 12.76 -9.57
CA ASP A 98 -8.17 14.03 -9.21
C ASP A 98 -9.49 14.25 -9.95
N ASP A 99 -9.61 13.74 -11.17
CA ASP A 99 -10.83 13.87 -11.98
C ASP A 99 -11.77 12.66 -11.87
N TRP A 100 -11.46 11.71 -10.97
CA TRP A 100 -12.25 10.50 -10.75
C TRP A 100 -12.40 9.61 -11.98
N SER A 101 -11.48 9.71 -12.94
CA SER A 101 -11.45 8.77 -14.06
C SER A 101 -11.03 7.39 -13.59
N ASN A 102 -11.32 6.37 -14.40
CA ASN A 102 -11.17 4.98 -14.00
C ASN A 102 -9.73 4.48 -14.12
N TYR A 103 -9.43 3.50 -13.26
CA TYR A 103 -8.31 2.58 -13.41
C TYR A 103 -8.84 1.23 -13.90
N SER A 104 -8.01 0.47 -14.60
CA SER A 104 -8.26 -0.95 -14.84
C SER A 104 -7.41 -1.77 -13.88
N GLN A 105 -8.03 -2.47 -12.94
CA GLN A 105 -7.31 -3.27 -11.97
C GLN A 105 -6.83 -4.61 -12.54
N ALA A 106 -7.38 -5.02 -13.67
CA ALA A 106 -7.00 -6.28 -14.31
C ALA A 106 -5.50 -6.33 -14.67
N ASN A 107 -4.88 -5.16 -14.93
CA ASN A 107 -3.46 -5.05 -15.27
C ASN A 107 -2.62 -4.47 -14.12
N ASP A 108 -3.08 -4.60 -12.89
CA ASP A 108 -2.37 -4.07 -11.72
C ASP A 108 -1.65 -5.19 -10.97
N TYR A 109 -0.34 -5.06 -10.85
CA TYR A 109 0.51 -6.07 -10.23
C TYR A 109 0.04 -6.45 -8.84
N SER A 110 -0.34 -5.47 -8.01
CA SER A 110 -0.72 -5.70 -6.61
C SER A 110 -2.20 -6.04 -6.42
N PHE A 111 -3.01 -5.94 -7.46
CA PHE A 111 -4.43 -6.24 -7.35
C PHE A 111 -4.68 -7.74 -7.31
N SER A 112 -5.60 -8.17 -6.46
CA SER A 112 -6.12 -9.54 -6.46
C SER A 112 -7.63 -9.50 -6.32
N ALA A 113 -8.34 -9.94 -7.36
CA ALA A 113 -9.80 -9.95 -7.36
C ALA A 113 -10.38 -10.93 -6.32
N SER A 114 -9.59 -11.92 -5.91
CA SER A 114 -10.01 -12.91 -4.92
C SER A 114 -9.65 -12.53 -3.48
N ALA A 115 -8.89 -11.46 -3.28
CA ALA A 115 -8.50 -11.01 -1.96
C ALA A 115 -9.57 -10.10 -1.38
N ASN A 116 -10.34 -10.60 -0.43
CA ASN A 116 -11.45 -9.86 0.16
C ASN A 116 -11.04 -9.11 1.42
N ASP A 117 -9.91 -9.47 2.03
CA ASP A 117 -9.41 -8.84 3.24
C ASP A 117 -7.90 -9.04 3.40
N TYR A 118 -7.43 -9.31 4.60
CA TYR A 118 -6.02 -9.29 4.98
C TYR A 118 -5.25 -10.59 4.66
N GLY A 119 -5.61 -11.28 3.59
CA GLY A 119 -4.84 -12.46 3.16
C GLY A 119 -3.41 -12.11 2.76
N ASN A 120 -2.53 -13.10 2.78
CA ASN A 120 -1.14 -12.92 2.33
C ASN A 120 -1.10 -12.60 0.85
N SER A 121 -0.20 -11.69 0.46
CA SER A 121 0.03 -11.36 -0.94
C SER A 121 1.52 -11.24 -1.21
N ASN A 122 1.99 -11.97 -2.22
CA ASN A 122 3.37 -11.85 -2.69
C ASN A 122 3.59 -10.60 -3.54
N HIS A 123 2.51 -9.95 -3.96
CA HIS A 123 2.58 -8.78 -4.83
C HIS A 123 2.45 -7.46 -4.08
N ILE A 124 2.46 -7.49 -2.76
CA ILE A 124 2.58 -6.31 -1.91
C ILE A 124 3.98 -6.31 -1.33
N ALA A 125 4.73 -5.25 -1.58
CA ALA A 125 6.11 -5.16 -1.13
C ALA A 125 6.19 -4.40 0.19
N LEU A 126 6.80 -5.03 1.18
CA LEU A 126 6.98 -4.46 2.53
C LEU A 126 8.45 -4.19 2.78
N TYR A 127 8.74 -2.96 3.18
CA TYR A 127 10.11 -2.51 3.49
C TYR A 127 10.20 -2.08 4.94
N ILE A 128 11.31 -2.42 5.57
CA ILE A 128 11.65 -1.89 6.90
C ILE A 128 13.06 -1.30 6.81
N SER A 129 13.17 -0.04 7.18
CA SER A 129 14.44 0.72 7.10
C SER A 129 15.08 0.64 5.72
N GLY A 130 14.24 0.71 4.66
CA GLY A 130 14.70 0.70 3.28
C GLY A 130 15.00 -0.66 2.68
N ARG A 131 14.83 -1.74 3.45
CA ARG A 131 15.11 -3.11 2.97
C ARG A 131 13.81 -3.87 2.74
N LEU A 132 13.70 -4.52 1.59
CA LEU A 132 12.57 -5.39 1.28
C LEU A 132 12.59 -6.61 2.20
N VAL A 133 11.54 -6.79 3.00
CA VAL A 133 11.46 -7.88 3.99
C VAL A 133 10.32 -8.84 3.68
N SER A 134 9.37 -8.49 2.82
CA SER A 134 8.27 -9.35 2.45
C SER A 134 7.71 -8.95 1.09
N GLY A 135 7.17 -9.93 0.36
CA GLY A 135 6.62 -9.72 -0.96
C GLY A 135 7.69 -9.61 -2.03
N ASN A 136 7.25 -9.32 -3.25
CA ASN A 136 8.11 -9.19 -4.42
C ASN A 136 7.78 -7.90 -5.16
N GLU A 137 8.81 -7.26 -5.72
CA GLU A 137 8.62 -6.15 -6.67
C GLU A 137 8.29 -6.72 -8.04
N PRO A 138 7.55 -5.97 -8.90
CA PRO A 138 7.26 -6.42 -10.26
C PRO A 138 8.49 -6.54 -11.15
#